data_3d82a92f05f752a871ce8a0b7e77fdeb
#
_entry.id   3d82a92f05f752a871ce8a0b7e77fdeb
#
_cell.length_a   1.000
_cell.length_b   1.000
_cell.length_c   1.000
_cell.angle_alpha   90.00
_cell.angle_beta   90.00
_cell.angle_gamma   90.00
#
_symmetry.space_group_name_H-M   'P 1'
#
loop_
_entity.id
_entity.type
_entity.pdbx_description
1 polymer ?
#
loop_
_entity_poly.entity_id
_entity_poly.type
_entity_poly.pdbx_seq_one_letter_code
_entity_poly.pdbx_strand_id
1 'polypeptide(L)'
;MKRESRRPPAMPSPQPPSPAPERPGLAGRFARLRRQRWWPWLLTGLTGGFVGFVLYLLWHQGSRVDWGSVWHSFLALPPAVVLTAGALAWSSHLLYSTFDLFGRHYTGHGLTVARTMGITLIAYPFTLNLGSVIGGVSARYRLYSRQGVSLAHIGHIVGLSILTNWLGYFALAGAVFWAWTPQLPEGWTVGAQHLRWAGTALACVSLAYLVLCAWRRGEPLVVRDHPLPMPRWPVGLLQVAVSAANWMLMAAALWWLTQRQAPYAAALATILLGAVAGVISRIPAGLGVLEAVGTAVLSAYMPAPQALAAVLAYRALYFFAPLAMAALAFAATEIWWRRRAATPDRSPSTAPEAVHEATATATANGPRPSRHAL
;
A
#
# COMPACT_ATOMS: atom_id res chain seq x y z
N MET A 1 -16.39 2.15 90.83
CA MET A 1 -16.11 3.33 89.96
C MET A 1 -15.09 2.94 88.95
N LYS A 2 -15.48 2.54 87.73
CA LYS A 2 -14.57 2.26 86.60
C LYS A 2 -14.49 3.51 85.70
N ARG A 3 -13.33 4.10 85.56
CA ARG A 3 -13.09 5.21 84.64
C ARG A 3 -12.94 4.64 83.19
N GLU A 4 -13.91 4.98 82.37
CA GLU A 4 -13.84 4.75 80.91
C GLU A 4 -12.80 5.75 80.28
N SER A 5 -11.73 5.24 79.75
CA SER A 5 -10.77 6.02 78.97
C SER A 5 -11.32 6.29 77.59
N ARG A 6 -11.76 7.52 77.33
CA ARG A 6 -12.11 7.99 75.98
C ARG A 6 -10.88 8.05 75.10
N ARG A 7 -10.82 7.21 74.03
CA ARG A 7 -9.84 7.35 72.97
C ARG A 7 -10.15 8.62 72.14
N PRO A 8 -9.12 9.40 71.81
CA PRO A 8 -9.31 10.55 70.91
C PRO A 8 -9.69 10.09 69.48
N PRO A 9 -10.47 10.90 68.73
CA PRO A 9 -10.87 10.58 67.35
C PRO A 9 -9.64 10.51 66.43
N ALA A 10 -9.61 9.47 65.56
CA ALA A 10 -8.54 9.29 64.58
C ALA A 10 -8.55 10.47 63.59
N MET A 11 -7.39 11.04 63.36
CA MET A 11 -7.21 12.06 62.31
C MET A 11 -7.43 11.46 60.95
N PRO A 12 -8.13 12.16 60.01
CA PRO A 12 -8.28 11.68 58.64
C PRO A 12 -6.90 11.64 57.95
N SER A 13 -6.62 10.51 57.32
CA SER A 13 -5.42 10.29 56.50
C SER A 13 -5.32 11.36 55.40
N PRO A 14 -4.13 11.91 55.11
CA PRO A 14 -3.94 12.88 54.05
C PRO A 14 -4.30 12.26 52.69
N GLN A 15 -5.23 12.90 51.96
CA GLN A 15 -5.59 12.50 50.61
C GLN A 15 -4.34 12.71 49.68
N PRO A 16 -4.03 11.76 48.83
CA PRO A 16 -2.94 11.93 47.84
C PRO A 16 -3.25 13.14 46.96
N PRO A 17 -2.23 13.92 46.58
CA PRO A 17 -2.42 15.09 45.72
C PRO A 17 -3.02 14.65 44.38
N SER A 18 -4.05 15.37 43.94
CA SER A 18 -4.68 15.16 42.63
C SER A 18 -3.60 15.25 41.52
N PRO A 19 -3.59 14.31 40.56
CA PRO A 19 -2.61 14.35 39.47
C PRO A 19 -2.75 15.67 38.72
N ALA A 20 -1.60 16.32 38.51
CA ALA A 20 -1.53 17.55 37.73
C ALA A 20 -2.09 17.30 36.31
N PRO A 21 -2.79 18.27 35.71
CA PRO A 21 -3.38 18.10 34.38
C PRO A 21 -2.26 17.81 33.38
N GLU A 22 -2.24 16.60 32.83
CA GLU A 22 -1.31 16.21 31.76
C GLU A 22 -1.47 17.18 30.59
N ARG A 23 -0.40 17.87 30.22
CA ARG A 23 -0.38 18.70 29.01
C ARG A 23 -0.66 17.79 27.81
N PRO A 24 -1.68 18.10 27.01
CA PRO A 24 -2.02 17.25 25.87
C PRO A 24 -0.81 17.17 24.93
N GLY A 25 -0.29 15.96 24.74
CA GLY A 25 0.78 15.68 23.80
C GLY A 25 0.42 16.15 22.38
N LEU A 26 1.39 16.22 21.48
CA LEU A 26 1.18 16.66 20.09
C LEU A 26 -0.04 15.99 19.42
N ALA A 27 -0.26 14.71 19.68
CA ALA A 27 -1.44 13.96 19.21
C ALA A 27 -2.78 14.56 19.71
N GLY A 28 -2.85 15.00 20.97
CA GLY A 28 -4.03 15.64 21.54
C GLY A 28 -4.30 17.05 20.97
N ARG A 29 -3.23 17.78 20.60
CA ARG A 29 -3.35 19.07 19.92
C ARG A 29 -3.88 18.91 18.49
N PHE A 30 -3.38 17.92 17.73
CA PHE A 30 -3.90 17.59 16.40
C PHE A 30 -5.36 17.10 16.43
N ALA A 31 -5.76 16.31 17.44
CA ALA A 31 -7.13 15.87 17.59
C ALA A 31 -8.11 17.02 17.87
N ARG A 32 -7.68 18.07 18.62
CA ARG A 32 -8.46 19.29 18.84
C ARG A 32 -8.61 20.14 17.58
N LEU A 33 -7.50 20.32 16.80
CA LEU A 33 -7.52 21.03 15.52
C LEU A 33 -8.48 20.36 14.52
N ARG A 34 -8.47 19.01 14.47
CA ARG A 34 -9.34 18.22 13.58
C ARG A 34 -10.83 18.33 13.92
N ARG A 35 -11.19 18.73 15.15
CA ARG A 35 -12.58 18.96 15.58
C ARG A 35 -13.07 20.37 15.26
N GLN A 36 -12.25 21.28 14.83
CA GLN A 36 -12.65 22.65 14.50
C GLN A 36 -13.41 22.70 13.17
N ARG A 37 -14.48 23.50 13.12
CA ARG A 37 -15.43 23.58 12.00
C ARG A 37 -14.77 24.06 10.66
N TRP A 38 -13.62 24.72 10.75
CA TRP A 38 -12.85 25.21 9.59
C TRP A 38 -11.88 24.15 9.03
N TRP A 39 -11.53 23.08 9.76
CA TRP A 39 -10.58 22.04 9.34
C TRP A 39 -10.95 21.34 8.02
N PRO A 40 -12.23 20.91 7.79
CA PRO A 40 -12.62 20.34 6.50
C PRO A 40 -12.51 21.38 5.36
N TRP A 41 -12.83 22.65 5.59
CA TRP A 41 -12.68 23.71 4.60
C TRP A 41 -11.22 23.97 4.24
N LEU A 42 -10.32 23.96 5.21
CA LEU A 42 -8.88 24.07 5.00
C LEU A 42 -8.35 22.91 4.15
N LEU A 43 -8.74 21.68 4.48
CA LEU A 43 -8.36 20.49 3.71
C LEU A 43 -8.90 20.55 2.28
N THR A 44 -10.16 20.95 2.10
CA THR A 44 -10.77 21.11 0.78
C THR A 44 -10.08 22.21 0.00
N GLY A 45 -9.78 23.35 0.62
CA GLY A 45 -9.04 24.45 -0.01
C GLY A 45 -7.61 24.05 -0.40
N LEU A 46 -6.90 23.32 0.49
CA LEU A 46 -5.56 22.82 0.21
C LEU A 46 -5.58 21.79 -0.93
N THR A 47 -6.55 20.87 -0.91
CA THR A 47 -6.72 19.87 -1.97
C THR A 47 -7.11 20.53 -3.28
N GLY A 48 -8.05 21.47 -3.27
CA GLY A 48 -8.46 22.24 -4.45
C GLY A 48 -7.32 23.08 -5.02
N GLY A 49 -6.57 23.77 -4.16
CA GLY A 49 -5.36 24.52 -4.55
C GLY A 49 -4.27 23.62 -5.15
N PHE A 50 -4.06 22.46 -4.57
CA PHE A 50 -3.12 21.47 -5.09
C PHE A 50 -3.55 20.91 -6.45
N VAL A 51 -4.84 20.55 -6.59
CA VAL A 51 -5.40 20.10 -7.88
C VAL A 51 -5.32 21.22 -8.92
N GLY A 52 -5.68 22.45 -8.56
CA GLY A 52 -5.55 23.63 -9.44
C GLY A 52 -4.10 23.88 -9.87
N PHE A 53 -3.14 23.74 -8.96
CA PHE A 53 -1.72 23.87 -9.27
C PHE A 53 -1.24 22.76 -10.24
N VAL A 54 -1.66 21.50 -10.01
CA VAL A 54 -1.34 20.40 -10.93
C VAL A 54 -1.95 20.63 -12.31
N LEU A 55 -3.21 21.05 -12.38
CA LEU A 55 -3.87 21.39 -13.64
C LEU A 55 -3.17 22.55 -14.36
N TYR A 56 -2.76 23.59 -13.63
CA TYR A 56 -1.97 24.70 -14.18
C TYR A 56 -0.63 24.21 -14.76
N LEU A 57 0.11 23.35 -14.04
CA LEU A 57 1.36 22.77 -14.53
C LEU A 57 1.13 21.94 -15.79
N LEU A 58 0.10 21.09 -15.79
CA LEU A 58 -0.25 20.28 -16.97
C LEU A 58 -0.63 21.15 -18.17
N TRP A 59 -1.39 22.21 -17.95
CA TRP A 59 -1.73 23.17 -18.99
C TRP A 59 -0.49 23.89 -19.52
N HIS A 60 0.35 24.41 -18.64
CA HIS A 60 1.55 25.18 -19.02
C HIS A 60 2.58 24.33 -19.77
N GLN A 61 2.78 23.07 -19.35
CA GLN A 61 3.67 22.13 -20.05
C GLN A 61 3.00 21.61 -21.33
N GLY A 62 1.71 21.28 -21.25
CA GLY A 62 0.94 20.75 -22.36
C GLY A 62 0.76 21.70 -23.55
N SER A 63 0.71 23.03 -23.29
CA SER A 63 0.57 24.03 -24.36
C SER A 63 1.77 24.13 -25.32
N ARG A 64 2.93 23.58 -24.94
CA ARG A 64 4.16 23.55 -25.75
C ARG A 64 4.32 22.26 -26.56
N VAL A 65 3.43 21.31 -26.39
CA VAL A 65 3.48 20.00 -27.05
C VAL A 65 2.67 20.06 -28.34
N ASP A 66 3.25 19.57 -29.43
CA ASP A 66 2.49 19.31 -30.66
C ASP A 66 1.63 18.04 -30.48
N TRP A 67 0.44 18.26 -29.94
CA TRP A 67 -0.54 17.19 -29.67
C TRP A 67 -0.99 16.48 -30.96
N GLY A 68 -0.94 17.17 -32.11
CA GLY A 68 -1.25 16.55 -33.40
C GLY A 68 -0.27 15.44 -33.72
N SER A 69 1.04 15.72 -33.66
CA SER A 69 2.08 14.74 -33.89
C SER A 69 2.08 13.61 -32.84
N VAL A 70 1.79 13.91 -31.57
CA VAL A 70 1.66 12.91 -30.50
C VAL A 70 0.48 11.96 -30.78
N TRP A 71 -0.66 12.51 -31.18
CA TRP A 71 -1.87 11.73 -31.48
C TRP A 71 -1.65 10.83 -32.70
N HIS A 72 -1.06 11.37 -33.77
CA HIS A 72 -0.68 10.57 -34.94
C HIS A 72 0.27 9.42 -34.57
N SER A 73 1.29 9.70 -33.75
CA SER A 73 2.24 8.68 -33.29
C SER A 73 1.56 7.60 -32.42
N PHE A 74 0.57 8.01 -31.60
CA PHE A 74 -0.18 7.07 -30.78
C PHE A 74 -1.07 6.15 -31.64
N LEU A 75 -1.77 6.69 -32.62
CA LEU A 75 -2.61 5.92 -33.54
C LEU A 75 -1.79 5.02 -34.47
N ALA A 76 -0.54 5.38 -34.76
CA ALA A 76 0.37 4.58 -35.58
C ALA A 76 0.96 3.37 -34.83
N LEU A 77 0.70 3.20 -33.51
CA LEU A 77 1.18 2.02 -32.78
C LEU A 77 0.51 0.75 -33.31
N PRO A 78 1.30 -0.26 -33.76
CA PRO A 78 0.72 -1.52 -34.21
C PRO A 78 -0.07 -2.20 -33.10
N PRO A 79 -1.24 -2.81 -33.40
CA PRO A 79 -2.03 -3.52 -32.39
C PRO A 79 -1.25 -4.60 -31.63
N ALA A 80 -0.36 -5.32 -32.31
CA ALA A 80 0.50 -6.31 -31.68
C ALA A 80 1.42 -5.70 -30.61
N VAL A 81 1.93 -4.48 -30.84
CA VAL A 81 2.75 -3.75 -29.86
C VAL A 81 1.92 -3.40 -28.64
N VAL A 82 0.71 -2.88 -28.83
CA VAL A 82 -0.20 -2.49 -27.74
C VAL A 82 -0.62 -3.71 -26.93
N LEU A 83 -1.00 -4.82 -27.60
CA LEU A 83 -1.39 -6.05 -26.92
C LEU A 83 -0.25 -6.67 -26.12
N THR A 84 0.98 -6.71 -26.68
CA THR A 84 2.14 -7.25 -25.97
C THR A 84 2.51 -6.37 -24.78
N ALA A 85 2.52 -5.06 -24.94
CA ALA A 85 2.76 -4.12 -23.82
C ALA A 85 1.68 -4.25 -22.74
N GLY A 86 0.43 -4.43 -23.13
CA GLY A 86 -0.68 -4.71 -22.22
C GLY A 86 -0.49 -6.03 -21.47
N ALA A 87 -0.09 -7.10 -22.15
CA ALA A 87 0.20 -8.38 -21.51
C ALA A 87 1.36 -8.28 -20.50
N LEU A 88 2.45 -7.55 -20.83
CA LEU A 88 3.54 -7.28 -19.92
C LEU A 88 3.09 -6.45 -18.71
N ALA A 89 2.24 -5.44 -18.92
CA ALA A 89 1.67 -4.63 -17.85
C ALA A 89 0.84 -5.50 -16.89
N TRP A 90 -0.03 -6.36 -17.40
CA TRP A 90 -0.82 -7.28 -16.58
C TRP A 90 0.04 -8.33 -15.87
N SER A 91 1.08 -8.85 -16.51
CA SER A 91 2.05 -9.75 -15.87
C SER A 91 2.73 -9.08 -14.68
N SER A 92 3.10 -7.80 -14.81
CA SER A 92 3.64 -7.00 -13.72
C SER A 92 2.62 -6.83 -12.58
N HIS A 93 1.34 -6.51 -12.87
CA HIS A 93 0.30 -6.40 -11.85
C HIS A 93 0.05 -7.72 -11.12
N LEU A 94 0.04 -8.84 -11.85
CA LEU A 94 -0.05 -10.18 -11.26
C LEU A 94 1.16 -10.48 -10.39
N LEU A 95 2.37 -10.18 -10.84
CA LEU A 95 3.58 -10.38 -10.06
C LEU A 95 3.58 -9.51 -8.81
N TYR A 96 3.20 -8.22 -8.92
CA TYR A 96 3.06 -7.33 -7.76
C TYR A 96 2.02 -7.85 -6.75
N SER A 97 0.96 -8.53 -7.22
CA SER A 97 -0.05 -9.09 -6.33
C SER A 97 0.51 -10.14 -5.36
N THR A 98 1.66 -10.72 -5.66
CA THR A 98 2.35 -11.67 -4.78
C THR A 98 3.07 -11.01 -3.60
N PHE A 99 3.29 -9.68 -3.62
CA PHE A 99 4.04 -8.98 -2.56
C PHE A 99 3.35 -9.06 -1.20
N ASP A 100 2.02 -9.01 -1.16
CA ASP A 100 1.27 -9.15 0.09
C ASP A 100 1.34 -10.58 0.65
N LEU A 101 1.78 -11.58 -0.13
CA LEU A 101 1.99 -12.95 0.36
C LEU A 101 3.15 -13.05 1.35
N PHE A 102 4.16 -12.17 1.22
CA PHE A 102 5.20 -12.07 2.26
C PHE A 102 4.59 -11.64 3.59
N GLY A 103 3.73 -10.60 3.57
CA GLY A 103 3.00 -10.19 4.76
C GLY A 103 2.07 -11.28 5.30
N ARG A 104 1.36 -11.99 4.43
CA ARG A 104 0.53 -13.14 4.80
C ARG A 104 1.33 -14.22 5.53
N HIS A 105 2.52 -14.56 5.04
CA HIS A 105 3.40 -15.54 5.65
C HIS A 105 3.78 -15.19 7.10
N TYR A 106 4.10 -13.93 7.36
CA TYR A 106 4.54 -13.48 8.69
C TYR A 106 3.39 -13.17 9.64
N THR A 107 2.22 -12.80 9.13
CA THR A 107 1.05 -12.51 9.99
C THR A 107 0.20 -13.73 10.27
N GLY A 108 0.34 -14.81 9.49
CA GLY A 108 -0.40 -16.05 9.67
C GLY A 108 -1.93 -15.91 9.55
N HIS A 109 -2.44 -14.81 8.95
CA HIS A 109 -3.88 -14.64 8.78
C HIS A 109 -4.48 -15.73 7.87
N GLY A 110 -5.69 -16.17 8.16
CA GLY A 110 -6.34 -17.33 7.52
C GLY A 110 -6.84 -17.14 6.08
N LEU A 111 -6.56 -15.99 5.43
CA LEU A 111 -6.97 -15.79 4.04
C LEU A 111 -6.20 -16.69 3.08
N THR A 112 -6.89 -17.19 2.05
CA THR A 112 -6.25 -17.97 1.00
C THR A 112 -5.30 -17.12 0.16
N VAL A 113 -4.31 -17.75 -0.49
CA VAL A 113 -3.39 -17.08 -1.41
C VAL A 113 -4.15 -16.29 -2.48
N ALA A 114 -5.15 -16.89 -3.12
CA ALA A 114 -5.95 -16.25 -4.16
C ALA A 114 -6.69 -14.99 -3.66
N ARG A 115 -7.25 -15.02 -2.43
CA ARG A 115 -7.90 -13.85 -1.84
C ARG A 115 -6.90 -12.73 -1.52
N THR A 116 -5.75 -13.09 -0.98
CA THR A 116 -4.67 -12.11 -0.69
C THR A 116 -4.21 -11.44 -1.98
N MET A 117 -3.91 -12.22 -3.03
CA MET A 117 -3.51 -11.69 -4.34
C MET A 117 -4.62 -10.84 -4.97
N GLY A 118 -5.89 -11.28 -4.89
CA GLY A 118 -7.03 -10.52 -5.40
C GLY A 118 -7.19 -9.15 -4.73
N ILE A 119 -7.02 -9.08 -3.40
CA ILE A 119 -7.03 -7.81 -2.67
C ILE A 119 -5.91 -6.88 -3.17
N THR A 120 -4.70 -7.42 -3.32
CA THR A 120 -3.55 -6.65 -3.78
C THR A 120 -3.72 -6.18 -5.22
N LEU A 121 -4.25 -7.05 -6.10
CA LEU A 121 -4.51 -6.74 -7.50
C LEU A 121 -5.52 -5.59 -7.65
N ILE A 122 -6.54 -5.52 -6.77
CA ILE A 122 -7.48 -4.40 -6.72
C ILE A 122 -6.82 -3.15 -6.10
N ALA A 123 -6.03 -3.31 -5.04
CA ALA A 123 -5.47 -2.16 -4.31
C ALA A 123 -4.27 -1.49 -5.02
N TYR A 124 -3.50 -2.24 -5.81
CA TYR A 124 -2.28 -1.73 -6.44
C TYR A 124 -2.53 -0.61 -7.47
N PRO A 125 -3.51 -0.70 -8.38
CA PRO A 125 -3.83 0.41 -9.27
C PRO A 125 -4.24 1.69 -8.54
N PHE A 126 -4.93 1.58 -7.40
CA PHE A 126 -5.20 2.74 -6.54
C PHE A 126 -3.90 3.31 -5.93
N THR A 127 -2.94 2.44 -5.55
CA THR A 127 -1.62 2.88 -5.08
C THR A 127 -0.89 3.70 -6.13
N LEU A 128 -0.88 3.25 -7.37
CA LEU A 128 -0.19 3.89 -8.50
C LEU A 128 -0.79 5.25 -8.86
N ASN A 129 -2.13 5.37 -8.83
CA ASN A 129 -2.82 6.55 -9.30
C ASN A 129 -3.14 7.57 -8.19
N LEU A 130 -3.47 7.13 -6.98
CA LEU A 130 -3.85 8.00 -5.86
C LEU A 130 -2.75 8.11 -4.79
N GLY A 131 -1.61 7.46 -5.02
CA GLY A 131 -0.50 7.40 -4.08
C GLY A 131 -0.66 6.32 -3.01
N SER A 132 0.47 6.00 -2.36
CA SER A 132 0.56 4.87 -1.43
C SER A 132 -0.38 5.00 -0.23
N VAL A 133 -0.48 6.19 0.38
CA VAL A 133 -1.26 6.40 1.61
C VAL A 133 -2.75 6.48 1.32
N ILE A 134 -3.16 7.37 0.40
CA ILE A 134 -4.58 7.63 0.12
C ILE A 134 -5.20 6.48 -0.67
N GLY A 135 -4.53 6.00 -1.73
CA GLY A 135 -5.06 4.94 -2.58
C GLY A 135 -4.76 3.55 -2.03
N GLY A 136 -3.47 3.23 -1.86
CA GLY A 136 -3.03 1.88 -1.58
C GLY A 136 -3.36 1.37 -0.19
N VAL A 137 -3.03 2.14 0.85
CA VAL A 137 -3.30 1.74 2.25
C VAL A 137 -4.81 1.71 2.50
N SER A 138 -5.55 2.72 2.03
CA SER A 138 -7.01 2.79 2.26
C SER A 138 -7.76 1.65 1.57
N ALA A 139 -7.42 1.33 0.32
CA ALA A 139 -8.04 0.20 -0.40
C ALA A 139 -7.72 -1.14 0.27
N ARG A 140 -6.45 -1.39 0.63
CA ARG A 140 -6.05 -2.60 1.38
C ARG A 140 -6.76 -2.68 2.73
N TYR A 141 -6.75 -1.58 3.51
CA TYR A 141 -7.45 -1.54 4.79
C TYR A 141 -8.91 -1.93 4.63
N ARG A 142 -9.62 -1.32 3.69
CA ARG A 142 -11.04 -1.59 3.44
C ARG A 142 -11.29 -3.06 3.08
N LEU A 143 -10.49 -3.63 2.18
CA LEU A 143 -10.67 -4.99 1.69
C LEU A 143 -10.26 -6.04 2.72
N TYR A 144 -9.12 -5.87 3.41
CA TYR A 144 -8.65 -6.80 4.44
C TYR A 144 -9.50 -6.76 5.71
N SER A 145 -9.89 -5.58 6.20
CA SER A 145 -10.72 -5.46 7.40
C SER A 145 -12.08 -6.13 7.24
N ARG A 146 -12.66 -6.08 6.02
CA ARG A 146 -13.89 -6.80 5.68
C ARG A 146 -13.73 -8.32 5.70
N GLN A 147 -12.52 -8.82 5.60
CA GLN A 147 -12.18 -10.24 5.73
C GLN A 147 -11.76 -10.63 7.15
N GLY A 148 -11.92 -9.74 8.13
CA GLY A 148 -11.59 -10.00 9.53
C GLY A 148 -10.09 -9.87 9.88
N VAL A 149 -9.26 -9.33 8.99
CA VAL A 149 -7.82 -9.10 9.28
C VAL A 149 -7.67 -7.88 10.17
N SER A 150 -6.92 -8.02 11.28
CA SER A 150 -6.70 -6.93 12.24
C SER A 150 -5.88 -5.79 11.63
N LEU A 151 -6.06 -4.57 12.16
CA LEU A 151 -5.32 -3.38 11.70
C LEU A 151 -3.80 -3.56 11.80
N ALA A 152 -3.33 -4.21 12.86
CA ALA A 152 -1.91 -4.50 13.04
C ALA A 152 -1.36 -5.41 11.93
N HIS A 153 -2.08 -6.47 11.59
CA HIS A 153 -1.69 -7.37 10.50
C HIS A 153 -1.71 -6.66 9.14
N ILE A 154 -2.72 -5.81 8.88
CA ILE A 154 -2.78 -5.01 7.65
C ILE A 154 -1.57 -4.09 7.55
N GLY A 155 -1.18 -3.44 8.66
CA GLY A 155 0.02 -2.61 8.72
C GLY A 155 1.30 -3.38 8.36
N HIS A 156 1.48 -4.58 8.89
CA HIS A 156 2.61 -5.45 8.57
C HIS A 156 2.60 -5.89 7.10
N ILE A 157 1.44 -6.29 6.54
CA ILE A 157 1.30 -6.68 5.13
C ILE A 157 1.71 -5.52 4.22
N VAL A 158 1.16 -4.33 4.47
CA VAL A 158 1.46 -3.13 3.66
C VAL A 158 2.92 -2.72 3.80
N GLY A 159 3.46 -2.73 5.02
CA GLY A 159 4.86 -2.40 5.27
C GLY A 159 5.83 -3.32 4.54
N LEU A 160 5.61 -4.64 4.60
CA LEU A 160 6.42 -5.62 3.88
C LEU A 160 6.26 -5.51 2.37
N SER A 161 5.07 -5.22 1.87
CA SER A 161 4.83 -5.00 0.43
C SER A 161 5.59 -3.77 -0.08
N ILE A 162 5.56 -2.66 0.66
CA ILE A 162 6.32 -1.45 0.33
C ILE A 162 7.82 -1.71 0.39
N LEU A 163 8.30 -2.37 1.45
CA LEU A 163 9.71 -2.74 1.59
C LEU A 163 10.17 -3.60 0.41
N THR A 164 9.41 -4.67 0.09
CA THR A 164 9.70 -5.55 -1.04
C THR A 164 9.81 -4.76 -2.35
N ASN A 165 8.85 -3.86 -2.62
CA ASN A 165 8.86 -3.04 -3.84
C ASN A 165 10.13 -2.19 -3.97
N TRP A 166 10.58 -1.54 -2.89
CA TRP A 166 11.75 -0.68 -2.93
C TRP A 166 13.08 -1.45 -2.95
N LEU A 167 13.15 -2.65 -2.37
CA LEU A 167 14.36 -3.47 -2.39
C LEU A 167 14.79 -3.85 -3.82
N GLY A 168 13.84 -4.29 -4.65
CA GLY A 168 14.13 -4.59 -6.06
C GLY A 168 14.46 -3.34 -6.85
N TYR A 169 13.77 -2.21 -6.57
CA TYR A 169 14.12 -0.93 -7.14
C TYR A 169 15.57 -0.56 -6.85
N PHE A 170 16.00 -0.63 -5.58
CA PHE A 170 17.36 -0.27 -5.16
C PHE A 170 18.42 -1.15 -5.82
N ALA A 171 18.18 -2.46 -5.91
CA ALA A 171 19.09 -3.37 -6.58
C ALA A 171 19.22 -3.05 -8.08
N LEU A 172 18.10 -2.82 -8.77
CA LEU A 172 18.11 -2.49 -10.20
C LEU A 172 18.68 -1.11 -10.50
N ALA A 173 18.30 -0.09 -9.73
CA ALA A 173 18.84 1.25 -9.88
C ALA A 173 20.36 1.24 -9.67
N GLY A 174 20.83 0.48 -8.67
CA GLY A 174 22.25 0.25 -8.46
C GLY A 174 22.94 -0.34 -9.66
N ALA A 175 22.42 -1.43 -10.20
CA ALA A 175 22.99 -2.12 -11.36
C ALA A 175 22.96 -1.25 -12.63
N VAL A 176 21.82 -0.62 -12.92
CA VAL A 176 21.62 0.19 -14.14
C VAL A 176 22.48 1.43 -14.12
N PHE A 177 22.48 2.20 -13.03
CA PHE A 177 23.25 3.45 -12.97
C PHE A 177 24.77 3.22 -12.91
N TRP A 178 25.20 2.02 -12.57
CA TRP A 178 26.59 1.62 -12.64
C TRP A 178 27.00 1.13 -14.04
N ALA A 179 26.19 0.26 -14.63
CA ALA A 179 26.51 -0.38 -15.91
C ALA A 179 26.17 0.49 -17.13
N TRP A 180 25.18 1.37 -16.99
CA TRP A 180 24.67 2.17 -18.10
C TRP A 180 24.33 3.59 -17.63
N THR A 181 24.93 4.56 -18.30
CA THR A 181 24.70 5.98 -17.99
C THR A 181 23.72 6.55 -19.01
N PRO A 182 22.54 7.03 -18.59
CA PRO A 182 21.62 7.67 -19.52
C PRO A 182 22.25 8.90 -20.14
N GLN A 183 22.02 9.10 -21.44
CA GLN A 183 22.32 10.37 -22.09
C GLN A 183 21.26 11.38 -21.59
N LEU A 184 21.66 12.22 -20.66
CA LEU A 184 20.79 13.25 -20.13
C LEU A 184 20.88 14.51 -20.99
N PRO A 185 19.77 15.27 -21.15
CA PRO A 185 19.77 16.52 -21.90
C PRO A 185 20.82 17.50 -21.38
N GLU A 186 21.38 18.31 -22.28
CA GLU A 186 22.28 19.41 -21.93
C GLU A 186 21.58 20.36 -20.95
N GLY A 187 22.30 20.77 -19.90
CA GLY A 187 21.75 21.63 -18.82
C GLY A 187 21.26 20.90 -17.58
N TRP A 188 21.21 19.57 -17.56
CA TRP A 188 20.95 18.84 -16.32
C TRP A 188 22.17 18.85 -15.42
N THR A 189 21.98 19.27 -14.16
CA THR A 189 23.06 19.34 -13.15
C THR A 189 23.52 17.97 -12.66
N VAL A 190 22.77 16.90 -12.97
CA VAL A 190 23.07 15.53 -12.56
C VAL A 190 23.94 14.86 -13.62
N GLY A 191 25.24 14.80 -13.40
CA GLY A 191 26.18 14.09 -14.29
C GLY A 191 26.23 12.58 -14.03
N ALA A 192 26.85 11.85 -14.96
CA ALA A 192 27.06 10.40 -14.88
C ALA A 192 27.64 9.91 -13.53
N GLN A 193 28.58 10.67 -12.98
CA GLN A 193 29.23 10.36 -11.72
C GLN A 193 28.25 10.41 -10.53
N HIS A 194 27.34 11.38 -10.51
CA HIS A 194 26.31 11.48 -9.46
C HIS A 194 25.34 10.27 -9.51
N LEU A 195 24.96 9.83 -10.71
CA LEU A 195 24.13 8.63 -10.89
C LEU A 195 24.84 7.36 -10.42
N ARG A 196 26.15 7.23 -10.70
CA ARG A 196 26.95 6.09 -10.20
C ARG A 196 27.03 6.07 -8.68
N TRP A 197 27.28 7.23 -8.03
CA TRP A 197 27.28 7.33 -6.57
C TRP A 197 25.90 6.98 -5.97
N ALA A 198 24.85 7.54 -6.56
CA ALA A 198 23.48 7.21 -6.14
C ALA A 198 23.18 5.72 -6.32
N GLY A 199 23.54 5.14 -7.46
CA GLY A 199 23.39 3.72 -7.75
C GLY A 199 24.14 2.84 -6.76
N THR A 200 25.39 3.19 -6.45
CA THR A 200 26.20 2.48 -5.45
C THR A 200 25.52 2.51 -4.08
N ALA A 201 25.06 3.69 -3.63
CA ALA A 201 24.36 3.82 -2.36
C ALA A 201 23.10 2.97 -2.30
N LEU A 202 22.28 2.96 -3.36
CA LEU A 202 21.07 2.15 -3.46
C LEU A 202 21.39 0.64 -3.46
N ALA A 203 22.40 0.20 -4.22
CA ALA A 203 22.86 -1.18 -4.21
C ALA A 203 23.32 -1.62 -2.81
N CYS A 204 24.07 -0.76 -2.10
CA CYS A 204 24.50 -1.01 -0.74
C CYS A 204 23.31 -1.18 0.21
N VAL A 205 22.20 -0.44 0.05
CA VAL A 205 20.99 -0.62 0.88
C VAL A 205 20.38 -2.01 0.66
N SER A 206 20.22 -2.45 -0.60
CA SER A 206 19.72 -3.80 -0.90
C SER A 206 20.64 -4.89 -0.36
N LEU A 207 21.95 -4.72 -0.53
CA LEU A 207 22.93 -5.67 -0.01
C LEU A 207 22.92 -5.72 1.52
N ALA A 208 22.89 -4.57 2.19
CA ALA A 208 22.79 -4.48 3.65
C ALA A 208 21.54 -5.20 4.18
N TYR A 209 20.42 -5.07 3.49
CA TYR A 209 19.21 -5.83 3.83
C TYR A 209 19.42 -7.35 3.73
N LEU A 210 20.04 -7.85 2.65
CA LEU A 210 20.32 -9.28 2.48
C LEU A 210 21.32 -9.81 3.52
N VAL A 211 22.36 -9.04 3.83
CA VAL A 211 23.32 -9.35 4.90
C VAL A 211 22.62 -9.40 6.25
N LEU A 212 21.72 -8.44 6.53
CA LEU A 212 20.94 -8.43 7.76
C LEU A 212 20.02 -9.66 7.86
N CYS A 213 19.37 -10.07 6.75
CA CYS A 213 18.57 -11.29 6.69
C CYS A 213 19.42 -12.56 6.96
N ALA A 214 20.65 -12.60 6.44
CA ALA A 214 21.57 -13.70 6.64
C ALA A 214 22.07 -13.76 8.10
N TRP A 215 22.38 -12.61 8.69
CA TRP A 215 22.86 -12.50 10.06
C TRP A 215 21.78 -12.83 11.09
N ARG A 216 20.58 -12.26 10.93
CA ARG A 216 19.46 -12.45 11.87
C ARG A 216 18.79 -13.83 11.77
N ARG A 217 18.99 -14.56 10.70
CA ARG A 217 18.49 -15.94 10.47
C ARG A 217 16.99 -16.12 10.71
N GLY A 218 16.21 -15.06 10.62
CA GLY A 218 14.75 -15.07 10.84
C GLY A 218 14.34 -14.60 12.24
N GLU A 219 15.27 -14.20 13.09
CA GLU A 219 14.95 -13.57 14.37
C GLU A 219 14.39 -12.15 14.16
N PRO A 220 13.33 -11.76 14.90
CA PRO A 220 12.75 -10.43 14.73
C PRO A 220 13.75 -9.33 15.13
N LEU A 221 13.72 -8.22 14.41
CA LEU A 221 14.44 -7.00 14.76
C LEU A 221 13.55 -6.16 15.68
N VAL A 222 13.98 -5.95 16.93
CA VAL A 222 13.24 -5.09 17.85
C VAL A 222 13.63 -3.63 17.61
N VAL A 223 12.68 -2.80 17.18
CA VAL A 223 12.86 -1.37 17.00
C VAL A 223 11.85 -0.64 17.87
N ARG A 224 12.33 0.13 18.85
CA ARG A 224 11.48 0.87 19.81
C ARG A 224 10.37 0.00 20.40
N ASP A 225 10.74 -1.16 20.94
CA ASP A 225 9.86 -2.17 21.57
C ASP A 225 8.85 -2.85 20.63
N HIS A 226 8.95 -2.62 19.31
CA HIS A 226 8.15 -3.30 18.32
C HIS A 226 8.97 -4.37 17.60
N PRO A 227 8.59 -5.65 17.68
CA PRO A 227 9.26 -6.71 16.94
C PRO A 227 8.87 -6.63 15.44
N LEU A 228 9.85 -6.35 14.61
CA LEU A 228 9.70 -6.39 13.16
C LEU A 228 10.14 -7.77 12.66
N PRO A 229 9.28 -8.54 12.00
CA PRO A 229 9.65 -9.84 11.47
C PRO A 229 10.73 -9.67 10.40
N MET A 230 11.86 -10.34 10.61
CA MET A 230 12.95 -10.38 9.62
C MET A 230 12.89 -11.69 8.85
N PRO A 231 12.88 -11.66 7.52
CA PRO A 231 12.92 -12.86 6.73
C PRO A 231 14.29 -13.54 6.81
N ARG A 232 14.29 -14.87 6.62
CA ARG A 232 15.53 -15.61 6.35
C ARG A 232 16.10 -15.16 5.00
N TRP A 233 17.42 -15.26 4.81
CA TRP A 233 18.09 -14.77 3.61
C TRP A 233 17.48 -15.29 2.27
N PRO A 234 16.99 -16.56 2.14
CA PRO A 234 16.39 -16.99 0.88
C PRO A 234 15.09 -16.26 0.56
N VAL A 235 14.29 -15.92 1.61
CA VAL A 235 13.06 -15.15 1.45
C VAL A 235 13.40 -13.70 1.13
N GLY A 236 14.40 -13.10 1.77
CA GLY A 236 14.91 -11.78 1.45
C GLY A 236 15.41 -11.67 -0.01
N LEU A 237 16.15 -12.69 -0.46
CA LEU A 237 16.60 -12.77 -1.85
C LEU A 237 15.40 -12.88 -2.83
N LEU A 238 14.40 -13.71 -2.48
CA LEU A 238 13.18 -13.85 -3.27
C LEU A 238 12.42 -12.51 -3.34
N GLN A 239 12.34 -11.74 -2.26
CA GLN A 239 11.74 -10.40 -2.27
C GLN A 239 12.46 -9.47 -3.25
N VAL A 240 13.79 -9.42 -3.20
CA VAL A 240 14.58 -8.61 -4.14
C VAL A 240 14.37 -9.07 -5.57
N ALA A 241 14.43 -10.38 -5.84
CA ALA A 241 14.30 -10.94 -7.18
C ALA A 241 12.91 -10.71 -7.79
N VAL A 242 11.84 -10.97 -7.02
CA VAL A 242 10.45 -10.78 -7.48
C VAL A 242 10.15 -9.29 -7.72
N SER A 243 10.66 -8.42 -6.85
CA SER A 243 10.52 -6.99 -7.04
C SER A 243 11.34 -6.47 -8.23
N ALA A 244 12.59 -6.91 -8.39
CA ALA A 244 13.39 -6.56 -9.56
C ALA A 244 12.71 -7.02 -10.86
N ALA A 245 12.20 -8.25 -10.89
CA ALA A 245 11.44 -8.77 -12.03
C ALA A 245 10.18 -7.92 -12.32
N ASN A 246 9.49 -7.42 -11.30
CA ASN A 246 8.36 -6.52 -11.46
C ASN A 246 8.76 -5.20 -12.13
N TRP A 247 9.83 -4.56 -11.67
CA TRP A 247 10.34 -3.33 -12.27
C TRP A 247 10.85 -3.56 -13.70
N MET A 248 11.44 -4.72 -13.97
CA MET A 248 11.85 -5.12 -15.32
C MET A 248 10.65 -5.33 -16.25
N LEU A 249 9.54 -5.90 -15.78
CA LEU A 249 8.30 -6.03 -16.57
C LEU A 249 7.69 -4.66 -16.89
N MET A 250 7.71 -3.72 -15.92
CA MET A 250 7.30 -2.34 -16.15
C MET A 250 8.12 -1.70 -17.27
N ALA A 251 9.43 -1.85 -17.20
CA ALA A 251 10.34 -1.34 -18.21
C ALA A 251 10.16 -2.03 -19.58
N ALA A 252 9.92 -3.35 -19.58
CA ALA A 252 9.68 -4.11 -20.79
C ALA A 252 8.40 -3.65 -21.51
N ALA A 253 7.33 -3.33 -20.76
CA ALA A 253 6.11 -2.78 -21.34
C ALA A 253 6.37 -1.42 -22.02
N LEU A 254 7.11 -0.51 -21.38
CA LEU A 254 7.49 0.75 -21.99
C LEU A 254 8.42 0.54 -23.19
N TRP A 255 9.45 -0.30 -23.06
CA TRP A 255 10.38 -0.61 -24.14
C TRP A 255 9.69 -1.17 -25.38
N TRP A 256 8.68 -2.02 -25.19
CA TRP A 256 7.89 -2.55 -26.30
C TRP A 256 7.10 -1.45 -27.02
N LEU A 257 6.55 -0.50 -26.27
CA LEU A 257 5.84 0.67 -26.82
C LEU A 257 6.75 1.63 -27.58
N THR A 258 8.05 1.68 -27.29
CA THR A 258 9.02 2.39 -28.12
C THR A 258 9.33 1.66 -29.43
N GLN A 259 8.68 0.55 -29.71
CA GLN A 259 8.93 -0.33 -30.84
C GLN A 259 10.42 -0.75 -30.90
N ARG A 260 11.07 -0.84 -29.74
CA ARG A 260 12.48 -1.20 -29.55
C ARG A 260 13.47 -0.24 -30.22
N GLN A 261 13.05 0.98 -30.56
CA GLN A 261 13.95 2.01 -31.10
C GLN A 261 14.96 2.50 -30.05
N ALA A 262 14.55 2.54 -28.76
CA ALA A 262 15.46 2.79 -27.65
C ALA A 262 16.02 1.48 -27.09
N PRO A 263 17.25 1.48 -26.53
CA PRO A 263 17.75 0.32 -25.79
C PRO A 263 16.91 0.04 -24.54
N TYR A 264 16.79 -1.24 -24.15
CA TYR A 264 16.02 -1.63 -22.97
C TYR A 264 16.47 -0.88 -21.69
N ALA A 265 17.79 -0.63 -21.55
CA ALA A 265 18.34 0.12 -20.43
C ALA A 265 17.78 1.56 -20.34
N ALA A 266 17.49 2.20 -21.49
CA ALA A 266 16.86 3.53 -21.52
C ALA A 266 15.43 3.49 -21.00
N ALA A 267 14.63 2.50 -21.40
CA ALA A 267 13.28 2.30 -20.89
C ALA A 267 13.30 1.99 -19.39
N LEU A 268 14.22 1.15 -18.93
CA LEU A 268 14.38 0.82 -17.51
C LEU A 268 14.80 2.06 -16.70
N ALA A 269 15.78 2.82 -17.18
CA ALA A 269 16.18 4.08 -16.54
C ALA A 269 15.02 5.09 -16.50
N THR A 270 14.21 5.19 -17.57
CA THR A 270 13.01 6.03 -17.59
C THR A 270 12.04 5.68 -16.45
N ILE A 271 11.74 4.39 -16.29
CA ILE A 271 10.85 3.93 -15.22
C ILE A 271 11.45 4.20 -13.82
N LEU A 272 12.74 3.89 -13.63
CA LEU A 272 13.41 4.09 -12.35
C LEU A 272 13.54 5.59 -11.99
N LEU A 273 13.97 6.43 -12.91
CA LEU A 273 14.07 7.88 -12.70
C LEU A 273 12.69 8.51 -12.52
N GLY A 274 11.72 8.10 -13.33
CA GLY A 274 10.33 8.56 -13.24
C GLY A 274 9.69 8.23 -11.89
N ALA A 275 9.97 7.05 -11.32
CA ALA A 275 9.46 6.65 -10.01
C ALA A 275 10.01 7.54 -8.89
N VAL A 276 11.32 7.79 -8.84
CA VAL A 276 11.93 8.67 -7.83
C VAL A 276 11.50 10.11 -8.02
N ALA A 277 11.49 10.62 -9.26
CA ALA A 277 11.01 11.97 -9.56
C ALA A 277 9.53 12.14 -9.15
N GLY A 278 8.69 11.13 -9.37
CA GLY A 278 7.30 11.09 -8.93
C GLY A 278 7.16 11.15 -7.40
N VAL A 279 8.00 10.41 -6.66
CA VAL A 279 8.00 10.46 -5.19
C VAL A 279 8.46 11.83 -4.67
N ILE A 280 9.51 12.39 -5.25
CA ILE A 280 10.07 13.70 -4.85
C ILE A 280 9.07 14.82 -5.15
N SER A 281 8.45 14.80 -6.32
CA SER A 281 7.48 15.81 -6.75
C SER A 281 6.18 15.79 -5.95
N ARG A 282 5.86 14.65 -5.30
CA ARG A 282 4.60 14.41 -4.58
C ARG A 282 3.34 14.63 -5.43
N ILE A 283 3.48 14.64 -6.74
CA ILE A 283 2.36 14.76 -7.67
C ILE A 283 1.61 13.42 -7.72
N PRO A 284 0.28 13.40 -7.51
CA PRO A 284 -0.50 12.17 -7.61
C PRO A 284 -0.26 11.49 -8.96
N ALA A 285 -0.06 10.17 -8.94
CA ALA A 285 0.30 9.38 -10.12
C ALA A 285 1.59 9.82 -10.84
N GLY A 286 2.36 10.78 -10.32
CA GLY A 286 3.48 11.39 -11.03
C GLY A 286 3.07 11.99 -12.38
N LEU A 287 1.86 12.61 -12.46
CA LEU A 287 1.33 13.20 -13.69
C LEU A 287 2.27 14.31 -14.19
N GLY A 288 2.63 14.26 -15.47
CA GLY A 288 3.60 15.18 -16.07
C GLY A 288 5.07 14.80 -15.78
N VAL A 289 5.36 14.13 -14.67
CA VAL A 289 6.73 13.79 -14.26
C VAL A 289 7.26 12.62 -15.09
N LEU A 290 6.51 11.54 -15.20
CA LEU A 290 6.92 10.38 -16.00
C LEU A 290 7.01 10.76 -17.48
N GLU A 291 6.09 11.61 -17.96
CA GLU A 291 6.10 12.13 -19.33
C GLU A 291 7.33 12.98 -19.58
N ALA A 292 7.69 13.88 -18.68
CA ALA A 292 8.87 14.72 -18.81
C ALA A 292 10.17 13.90 -18.78
N VAL A 293 10.30 13.00 -17.79
CA VAL A 293 11.48 12.13 -17.69
C VAL A 293 11.57 11.18 -18.89
N GLY A 294 10.44 10.57 -19.27
CA GLY A 294 10.42 9.62 -20.38
C GLY A 294 10.73 10.29 -21.72
N THR A 295 10.14 11.44 -22.00
CA THR A 295 10.47 12.21 -23.20
C THR A 295 11.94 12.64 -23.19
N ALA A 296 12.46 13.15 -22.07
CA ALA A 296 13.86 13.56 -21.96
C ALA A 296 14.87 12.42 -22.22
N VAL A 297 14.63 11.24 -21.63
CA VAL A 297 15.54 10.08 -21.78
C VAL A 297 15.39 9.43 -23.16
N LEU A 298 14.16 9.26 -23.65
CA LEU A 298 13.88 8.52 -24.88
C LEU A 298 14.13 9.35 -26.15
N SER A 299 14.06 10.68 -26.07
CA SER A 299 14.33 11.55 -27.22
C SER A 299 15.78 11.53 -27.72
N ALA A 300 16.70 10.94 -26.94
CA ALA A 300 18.04 10.61 -27.43
C ALA A 300 18.04 9.49 -28.49
N TYR A 301 16.96 8.73 -28.63
CA TYR A 301 16.87 7.53 -29.49
C TYR A 301 15.73 7.61 -30.51
N MET A 302 14.74 8.51 -30.30
CA MET A 302 13.60 8.66 -31.18
C MET A 302 13.05 10.09 -31.14
N PRO A 303 12.24 10.52 -32.13
CA PRO A 303 11.59 11.84 -32.09
C PRO A 303 10.75 12.06 -30.83
N ALA A 304 10.86 13.24 -30.21
CA ALA A 304 10.17 13.57 -28.97
C ALA A 304 8.64 13.32 -29.00
N PRO A 305 7.88 13.60 -30.09
CA PRO A 305 6.47 13.23 -30.16
C PRO A 305 6.20 11.74 -30.06
N GLN A 306 7.08 10.89 -30.65
CA GLN A 306 6.95 9.45 -30.57
C GLN A 306 7.32 8.93 -29.17
N ALA A 307 8.34 9.50 -28.53
CA ALA A 307 8.72 9.20 -27.16
C ALA A 307 7.56 9.52 -26.19
N LEU A 308 6.96 10.70 -26.33
CA LEU A 308 5.80 11.10 -25.53
C LEU A 308 4.58 10.20 -25.79
N ALA A 309 4.30 9.85 -27.04
CA ALA A 309 3.20 8.94 -27.39
C ALA A 309 3.40 7.55 -26.76
N ALA A 310 4.63 7.01 -26.75
CA ALA A 310 4.95 5.73 -26.09
C ALA A 310 4.72 5.80 -24.58
N VAL A 311 5.12 6.91 -23.92
CA VAL A 311 4.92 7.10 -22.48
C VAL A 311 3.43 7.27 -22.15
N LEU A 312 2.65 7.97 -22.97
CA LEU A 312 1.21 8.11 -22.79
C LEU A 312 0.47 6.78 -23.02
N ALA A 313 0.88 5.99 -24.02
CA ALA A 313 0.38 4.64 -24.23
C ALA A 313 0.69 3.73 -23.03
N TYR A 314 1.92 3.81 -22.49
CA TYR A 314 2.28 3.11 -21.26
C TYR A 314 1.38 3.51 -20.09
N ARG A 315 1.10 4.81 -19.93
CA ARG A 315 0.18 5.27 -18.88
C ARG A 315 -1.24 4.73 -19.05
N ALA A 316 -1.74 4.74 -20.27
CA ALA A 316 -3.06 4.16 -20.55
C ALA A 316 -3.13 2.68 -20.16
N LEU A 317 -2.12 1.88 -20.54
CA LEU A 317 -2.10 0.44 -20.34
C LEU A 317 -1.70 0.02 -18.91
N TYR A 318 -0.76 0.74 -18.27
CA TYR A 318 -0.21 0.35 -16.97
C TYR A 318 -0.91 1.02 -15.79
N PHE A 319 -1.43 2.24 -15.95
CA PHE A 319 -2.05 3.01 -14.87
C PHE A 319 -3.58 3.04 -14.99
N PHE A 320 -4.11 3.53 -16.13
CA PHE A 320 -5.53 3.84 -16.24
C PHE A 320 -6.41 2.62 -16.52
N ALA A 321 -6.01 1.73 -17.41
CA ALA A 321 -6.79 0.53 -17.70
C ALA A 321 -6.91 -0.39 -16.46
N PRO A 322 -5.82 -0.71 -15.71
CA PRO A 322 -5.92 -1.45 -14.46
C PRO A 322 -6.71 -0.71 -13.38
N LEU A 323 -6.61 0.64 -13.30
CA LEU A 323 -7.40 1.42 -12.34
C LEU A 323 -8.91 1.30 -12.62
N ALA A 324 -9.32 1.40 -13.89
CA ALA A 324 -10.73 1.25 -14.27
C ALA A 324 -11.25 -0.14 -13.87
N MET A 325 -10.49 -1.20 -14.18
CA MET A 325 -10.85 -2.56 -13.80
C MET A 325 -10.88 -2.77 -12.27
N ALA A 326 -9.89 -2.21 -11.56
CA ALA A 326 -9.84 -2.27 -10.10
C ALA A 326 -11.00 -1.50 -9.46
N ALA A 327 -11.39 -0.35 -10.00
CA ALA A 327 -12.53 0.42 -9.53
C ALA A 327 -13.85 -0.35 -9.70
N LEU A 328 -14.05 -1.01 -10.86
CA LEU A 328 -15.20 -1.88 -11.09
C LEU A 328 -15.20 -3.07 -10.14
N ALA A 329 -14.06 -3.75 -9.98
CA ALA A 329 -13.93 -4.88 -9.07
C ALA A 329 -14.19 -4.46 -7.60
N PHE A 330 -13.65 -3.30 -7.19
CA PHE A 330 -13.87 -2.74 -5.85
C PHE A 330 -15.35 -2.41 -5.62
N ALA A 331 -16.01 -1.77 -6.58
CA ALA A 331 -17.44 -1.47 -6.52
C ALA A 331 -18.29 -2.75 -6.46
N ALA A 332 -17.96 -3.76 -7.26
CA ALA A 332 -18.65 -5.04 -7.25
C ALA A 332 -18.53 -5.75 -5.90
N THR A 333 -17.32 -5.74 -5.27
CA THR A 333 -17.12 -6.32 -3.93
C THR A 333 -17.92 -5.55 -2.87
N GLU A 334 -17.98 -4.23 -2.95
CA GLU A 334 -18.74 -3.40 -2.00
C GLU A 334 -20.26 -3.64 -2.13
N ILE A 335 -20.79 -3.71 -3.34
CA ILE A 335 -22.19 -4.01 -3.61
C ILE A 335 -22.55 -5.42 -3.09
N TRP A 336 -21.71 -6.42 -3.36
CA TRP A 336 -21.91 -7.77 -2.90
C TRP A 336 -22.00 -7.87 -1.36
N TRP A 337 -21.15 -7.13 -0.64
CA TRP A 337 -21.16 -7.13 0.81
C TRP A 337 -22.36 -6.39 1.38
N ARG A 338 -22.78 -5.28 0.75
CA ARG A 338 -24.01 -4.58 1.16
C ARG A 338 -25.25 -5.48 0.99
N ARG A 339 -25.33 -6.23 -0.11
CA ARG A 339 -26.43 -7.19 -0.33
C ARG A 339 -26.46 -8.29 0.71
N ARG A 340 -25.30 -8.85 1.08
CA ARG A 340 -25.24 -9.88 2.12
C ARG A 340 -25.62 -9.35 3.51
N ALA A 341 -25.23 -8.14 3.86
CA ALA A 341 -25.63 -7.51 5.13
C ALA A 341 -27.12 -7.15 5.18
N ALA A 342 -27.78 -6.97 4.03
CA ALA A 342 -29.20 -6.67 3.93
C ALA A 342 -30.08 -7.92 3.90
N THR A 343 -29.53 -9.13 3.74
CA THR A 343 -30.27 -10.39 3.82
C THR A 343 -30.30 -10.82 5.30
N PRO A 344 -31.44 -10.74 6.00
CA PRO A 344 -31.54 -11.23 7.38
C PRO A 344 -31.20 -12.71 7.40
N ASP A 345 -30.42 -13.13 8.36
CA ASP A 345 -30.14 -14.53 8.63
C ASP A 345 -31.49 -15.23 8.92
N ARG A 346 -32.03 -15.95 7.94
CA ARG A 346 -33.13 -16.85 8.12
C ARG A 346 -32.63 -18.11 8.82
N SER A 347 -32.01 -17.97 9.95
CA SER A 347 -31.92 -19.07 10.90
C SER A 347 -33.36 -19.38 11.33
N PRO A 348 -33.84 -20.62 11.22
CA PRO A 348 -35.11 -20.96 11.79
C PRO A 348 -34.98 -20.67 13.28
N SER A 349 -35.76 -19.71 13.79
CA SER A 349 -36.00 -19.56 15.20
C SER A 349 -36.58 -20.90 15.67
N THR A 350 -35.74 -21.76 16.21
CA THR A 350 -36.16 -22.82 17.11
C THR A 350 -36.60 -22.11 18.38
N ALA A 351 -37.84 -21.63 18.36
CA ALA A 351 -38.53 -21.23 19.55
C ALA A 351 -38.55 -22.45 20.49
N PRO A 352 -38.14 -22.32 21.73
CA PRO A 352 -38.45 -23.32 22.74
C PRO A 352 -39.91 -23.08 23.22
N GLU A 353 -40.84 -23.51 22.38
CA GLU A 353 -42.24 -23.70 22.81
C GLU A 353 -42.35 -25.15 23.28
N ALA A 354 -42.50 -25.33 24.60
CA ALA A 354 -42.96 -26.50 25.34
C ALA A 354 -42.11 -26.83 26.58
N VAL A 355 -42.00 -25.95 27.54
CA VAL A 355 -41.76 -26.32 28.96
C VAL A 355 -42.56 -25.39 29.85
N HIS A 356 -43.86 -25.37 29.71
CA HIS A 356 -44.75 -24.76 30.69
C HIS A 356 -46.07 -25.52 30.81
N GLU A 357 -46.01 -26.88 30.90
CA GLU A 357 -47.20 -27.66 31.27
C GLU A 357 -46.82 -29.02 31.88
N ALA A 358 -45.95 -29.01 32.91
CA ALA A 358 -45.71 -30.21 33.73
C ALA A 358 -45.23 -29.87 35.14
N THR A 359 -45.86 -28.85 35.79
CA THR A 359 -45.56 -28.59 37.22
C THR A 359 -46.84 -28.25 37.98
N ALA A 360 -47.88 -29.08 37.79
CA ALA A 360 -49.10 -29.00 38.59
C ALA A 360 -49.74 -30.36 38.73
N THR A 361 -49.02 -31.37 39.25
CA THR A 361 -49.65 -32.58 39.89
C THR A 361 -48.53 -33.47 40.41
N ALA A 362 -48.01 -33.22 41.58
CA ALA A 362 -47.38 -34.18 42.48
C ALA A 362 -46.97 -33.52 43.81
N THR A 363 -47.96 -32.96 44.51
CA THR A 363 -47.92 -32.81 45.99
C THR A 363 -48.90 -33.83 46.58
N ALA A 364 -48.35 -35.00 46.96
CA ALA A 364 -48.88 -35.86 48.02
C ALA A 364 -48.19 -37.21 48.00
N ASN A 365 -47.20 -37.41 48.85
CA ASN A 365 -46.99 -38.61 49.67
C ASN A 365 -45.47 -38.73 49.99
N GLY A 366 -45.06 -38.24 51.13
CA GLY A 366 -44.02 -38.90 51.93
C GLY A 366 -44.65 -40.05 52.70
N PRO A 367 -43.94 -40.86 53.51
CA PRO A 367 -42.65 -40.65 54.13
C PRO A 367 -41.76 -41.91 54.32
N ARG A 368 -40.59 -41.66 54.91
CA ARG A 368 -39.83 -42.41 55.95
C ARG A 368 -38.61 -43.26 55.50
N PRO A 369 -37.63 -43.31 56.41
CA PRO A 369 -36.27 -43.74 56.11
C PRO A 369 -35.96 -45.12 56.68
N SER A 370 -34.94 -45.80 56.12
CA SER A 370 -34.24 -46.88 56.83
C SER A 370 -32.78 -46.98 56.27
N ARG A 371 -31.82 -46.64 56.99
CA ARG A 371 -30.71 -47.36 57.69
C ARG A 371 -30.21 -48.64 57.02
N HIS A 372 -28.93 -48.69 57.00
CA HIS A 372 -27.91 -49.78 57.00
C HIS A 372 -27.16 -49.87 55.66
N ALA A 373 -25.86 -49.51 55.71
CA ALA A 373 -24.68 -50.24 56.11
C ALA A 373 -24.17 -51.22 55.05
N LEU A 374 -23.15 -50.85 54.40
CA LEU A 374 -21.81 -51.40 54.49
C LEU A 374 -20.89 -50.54 53.61
#